data_32401a7b7289cb3127f49839b491f58c
#
_entry.id   32401a7b7289cb3127f49839b491f58c
#
_cell.length_a   1.000
_cell.length_b   1.000
_cell.length_c   1.000
_cell.angle_alpha   90.00
_cell.angle_beta   90.00
_cell.angle_gamma   90.00
#
_symmetry.space_group_name_H-M   'P 1'
#
loop_
_entity.id
_entity.type
_entity.pdbx_description
1 polymer ?
#
loop_
_entity_poly.entity_id
_entity_poly.type
_entity_poly.pdbx_seq_one_letter_code
_entity_poly.pdbx_strand_id
1 'polypeptide(L)'
;MTTTAEHPAPSGADQPEPAGATTHPDTTAVRHLKVAIIGAGISGLGTAIRLLQSGTDDFLVFERATDLGGTWRDNTYPGCACDVQAHLYSFSFARNPQWKSTFATQAEVHAYLKDTAQRFGVEPHLRYGHELLDAHWDADHRHWRIHTTHGRYTAQILITGTGYLSEPAVPDLPGLDTFTGTLFHSARWRHDHDLTGRNVAVIGTGASAIQFVPAIQNQVARLDLYQRTPPWVAHKPDKPNTPRHTWMLRHLPGYQRFRRAFNKNGREIVAFFMSRPTRTTGMKNMAAGHLKKSVPDPGLRKRLTPDYTVGCKRLLFSNTWYPAIQQPNVDIVSDTITDIGPTHITTADGTTRTVDTIILATGFTATDRPVARRIHGRDGTTLRDTWHTHGMKAHRGTTIHGFPNLFMLLGPNTTLGHSSQTVMIEAQIAYIVDALKTIDKLGITSVEIRPEAQNAYNQTLTDRLKNTVWNAGGCQSWYTDHHGNNPSIWPTYTYRFRRQTRRFDLLNYQRATVTHTTP
;
A
#
# COMPACT_ATOMS: atom_id res chain seq x y z
N MET A 1 -6.34 -67.45 35.09
CA MET A 1 -7.63 -68.12 35.32
C MET A 1 -8.68 -67.14 35.02
N THR A 2 -9.38 -67.46 33.98
CA THR A 2 -10.81 -67.35 33.69
C THR A 2 -11.35 -65.95 33.37
N THR A 3 -12.09 -65.67 32.40
CA THR A 3 -12.62 -66.28 31.15
C THR A 3 -13.46 -65.16 30.51
N THR A 4 -13.39 -65.10 29.25
CA THR A 4 -14.24 -64.37 28.28
C THR A 4 -15.74 -64.57 28.49
N ALA A 5 -16.54 -63.49 28.22
CA ALA A 5 -17.93 -63.66 27.76
C ALA A 5 -18.26 -62.57 26.73
N GLU A 6 -18.35 -62.98 25.47
CA GLU A 6 -19.04 -62.28 24.38
C GLU A 6 -20.53 -62.23 24.65
N HIS A 7 -21.19 -61.14 24.25
CA HIS A 7 -22.64 -61.12 24.00
C HIS A 7 -22.96 -60.32 22.71
N PRO A 8 -23.92 -60.81 21.91
CA PRO A 8 -24.05 -60.44 20.49
C PRO A 8 -24.88 -59.19 20.26
N ALA A 9 -24.68 -58.58 19.09
CA ALA A 9 -25.44 -57.46 18.55
C ALA A 9 -26.89 -57.86 18.14
N PRO A 10 -27.88 -56.99 18.28
CA PRO A 10 -29.15 -57.12 17.58
C PRO A 10 -29.13 -56.40 16.23
N SER A 11 -29.68 -57.10 15.26
CA SER A 11 -29.94 -56.73 13.89
C SER A 11 -31.04 -55.68 13.73
N GLY A 12 -30.87 -54.78 12.76
CA GLY A 12 -31.89 -54.32 11.83
C GLY A 12 -32.98 -53.39 12.37
N ALA A 13 -32.88 -52.11 12.04
CA ALA A 13 -34.07 -51.30 11.77
C ALA A 13 -33.73 -50.31 10.65
N ASP A 14 -34.48 -50.40 9.56
CA ASP A 14 -34.53 -49.49 8.43
C ASP A 14 -34.61 -48.03 8.89
N GLN A 15 -33.70 -47.19 8.46
CA GLN A 15 -33.87 -45.74 8.46
C GLN A 15 -34.01 -45.27 7.00
N PRO A 16 -35.00 -44.41 6.71
CA PRO A 16 -35.21 -43.90 5.35
C PRO A 16 -34.09 -42.96 4.95
N GLU A 17 -33.62 -43.08 3.71
CA GLU A 17 -32.71 -42.14 3.06
C GLU A 17 -33.25 -40.72 3.14
N PRO A 18 -32.41 -39.70 3.44
CA PRO A 18 -32.82 -38.31 3.28
C PRO A 18 -32.86 -37.97 1.79
N ALA A 19 -34.03 -37.81 1.27
CA ALA A 19 -34.29 -37.23 -0.04
C ALA A 19 -33.80 -35.76 -0.04
N GLY A 20 -33.08 -35.37 -1.10
CA GLY A 20 -32.82 -33.99 -1.39
C GLY A 20 -31.34 -33.60 -1.39
N ALA A 21 -30.53 -34.28 -2.21
CA ALA A 21 -29.30 -33.66 -2.70
C ALA A 21 -29.70 -32.47 -3.60
N THR A 22 -29.70 -31.27 -3.02
CA THR A 22 -29.69 -30.03 -3.81
C THR A 22 -28.46 -30.04 -4.70
N THR A 23 -28.66 -30.30 -5.97
CA THR A 23 -27.63 -30.14 -7.01
C THR A 23 -27.14 -28.73 -6.96
N HIS A 24 -25.94 -28.53 -6.43
CA HIS A 24 -25.20 -27.30 -6.66
C HIS A 24 -25.06 -27.10 -8.18
N PRO A 25 -25.37 -25.91 -8.71
CA PRO A 25 -25.21 -25.67 -10.14
C PRO A 25 -23.75 -25.93 -10.53
N ASP A 26 -23.63 -26.72 -11.58
CA ASP A 26 -22.34 -27.12 -12.20
C ASP A 26 -21.50 -25.89 -12.51
N THR A 27 -20.43 -25.70 -11.73
CA THR A 27 -19.53 -24.51 -11.78
C THR A 27 -18.47 -24.61 -12.88
N THR A 28 -18.75 -25.27 -13.99
CA THR A 28 -17.79 -25.47 -15.09
C THR A 28 -17.74 -24.35 -16.11
N ALA A 29 -18.67 -23.41 -16.13
CA ALA A 29 -18.64 -22.28 -17.05
C ALA A 29 -17.69 -21.17 -16.55
N VAL A 30 -16.53 -21.06 -17.18
CA VAL A 30 -15.56 -19.95 -16.93
C VAL A 30 -16.19 -18.64 -17.39
N ARG A 31 -16.46 -17.71 -16.46
CA ARG A 31 -17.00 -16.40 -16.78
C ARG A 31 -15.94 -15.53 -17.47
N HIS A 32 -16.26 -15.05 -18.67
CA HIS A 32 -15.45 -14.04 -19.35
C HIS A 32 -15.85 -12.63 -18.92
N LEU A 33 -14.86 -11.77 -18.70
CA LEU A 33 -15.02 -10.38 -18.28
C LEU A 33 -14.29 -9.48 -19.29
N LYS A 34 -14.81 -8.31 -19.50
CA LYS A 34 -14.04 -7.25 -20.17
C LYS A 34 -12.85 -6.82 -19.32
N VAL A 35 -13.05 -6.59 -18.02
CA VAL A 35 -11.99 -6.13 -17.11
C VAL A 35 -12.02 -6.92 -15.81
N ALA A 36 -10.88 -7.44 -15.39
CA ALA A 36 -10.65 -7.95 -14.05
C ALA A 36 -9.77 -6.98 -13.26
N ILE A 37 -10.19 -6.59 -12.05
CA ILE A 37 -9.45 -5.70 -11.17
C ILE A 37 -9.04 -6.47 -9.92
N ILE A 38 -7.75 -6.45 -9.55
CA ILE A 38 -7.24 -7.13 -8.36
C ILE A 38 -6.99 -6.09 -7.25
N GLY A 39 -7.73 -6.22 -6.15
CA GLY A 39 -7.66 -5.39 -4.96
C GLY A 39 -8.73 -4.30 -4.89
N ALA A 40 -9.45 -4.24 -3.76
CA ALA A 40 -10.51 -3.26 -3.46
C ALA A 40 -10.04 -2.13 -2.51
N GLY A 41 -8.78 -1.75 -2.57
CA GLY A 41 -8.25 -0.53 -1.94
C GLY A 41 -8.62 0.73 -2.73
N ILE A 42 -8.05 1.88 -2.37
CA ILE A 42 -8.27 3.17 -3.08
C ILE A 42 -8.09 3.02 -4.60
N SER A 43 -7.08 2.28 -5.04
CA SER A 43 -6.76 2.07 -6.46
C SER A 43 -7.88 1.34 -7.20
N GLY A 44 -8.26 0.16 -6.74
CA GLY A 44 -9.31 -0.65 -7.39
C GLY A 44 -10.68 -0.02 -7.29
N LEU A 45 -11.04 0.51 -6.11
CA LEU A 45 -12.31 1.23 -5.92
C LEU A 45 -12.42 2.45 -6.86
N GLY A 46 -11.36 3.28 -6.93
CA GLY A 46 -11.35 4.42 -7.83
C GLY A 46 -11.46 4.02 -9.30
N THR A 47 -10.84 2.90 -9.70
CA THR A 47 -10.94 2.35 -11.06
C THR A 47 -12.36 1.89 -11.35
N ALA A 48 -12.96 1.08 -10.47
CA ALA A 48 -14.33 0.58 -10.61
C ALA A 48 -15.33 1.74 -10.81
N ILE A 49 -15.26 2.77 -9.96
CA ILE A 49 -16.12 3.95 -10.08
C ILE A 49 -15.93 4.65 -11.45
N ARG A 50 -14.71 4.80 -11.92
CA ARG A 50 -14.44 5.49 -13.18
C ARG A 50 -14.82 4.64 -14.40
N LEU A 51 -14.77 3.32 -14.30
CA LEU A 51 -15.31 2.42 -15.31
C LEU A 51 -16.83 2.57 -15.41
N LEU A 52 -17.57 2.50 -14.31
CA LEU A 52 -19.02 2.74 -14.28
C LEU A 52 -19.38 4.12 -14.88
N GLN A 53 -18.67 5.17 -14.48
CA GLN A 53 -18.87 6.51 -15.04
C GLN A 53 -18.53 6.63 -16.52
N SER A 54 -17.74 5.71 -17.07
CA SER A 54 -17.39 5.67 -18.49
C SER A 54 -18.32 4.79 -19.33
N GLY A 55 -19.31 4.13 -18.68
CA GLY A 55 -20.24 3.21 -19.31
C GLY A 55 -19.70 1.79 -19.48
N THR A 56 -18.64 1.42 -18.74
CA THR A 56 -18.12 0.04 -18.69
C THR A 56 -18.61 -0.61 -17.39
N ASP A 57 -19.44 -1.62 -17.50
CA ASP A 57 -20.06 -2.35 -16.38
C ASP A 57 -19.67 -3.86 -16.34
N ASP A 58 -19.13 -4.40 -17.44
CA ASP A 58 -18.63 -5.77 -17.48
C ASP A 58 -17.23 -5.86 -16.85
N PHE A 59 -17.18 -5.77 -15.54
CA PHE A 59 -15.97 -5.98 -14.75
C PHE A 59 -16.27 -6.58 -13.38
N LEU A 60 -15.25 -7.18 -12.76
CA LEU A 60 -15.25 -7.58 -11.36
C LEU A 60 -13.99 -7.06 -10.65
N VAL A 61 -14.14 -6.78 -9.36
CA VAL A 61 -13.04 -6.42 -8.45
C VAL A 61 -12.86 -7.58 -7.47
N PHE A 62 -11.72 -8.22 -7.52
CA PHE A 62 -11.38 -9.34 -6.64
C PHE A 62 -10.58 -8.82 -5.43
N GLU A 63 -11.07 -9.05 -4.24
CA GLU A 63 -10.43 -8.66 -2.98
C GLU A 63 -10.24 -9.91 -2.11
N ARG A 64 -9.02 -10.13 -1.63
CA ARG A 64 -8.67 -11.29 -0.79
C ARG A 64 -9.34 -11.28 0.59
N ALA A 65 -9.60 -10.10 1.12
CA ALA A 65 -10.23 -9.96 2.42
C ALA A 65 -11.75 -9.90 2.33
N THR A 66 -12.40 -9.88 3.49
CA THR A 66 -13.86 -9.87 3.64
C THR A 66 -14.48 -8.49 3.53
N ASP A 67 -13.67 -7.43 3.35
CA ASP A 67 -14.11 -6.04 3.24
C ASP A 67 -13.19 -5.23 2.32
N LEU A 68 -13.68 -4.13 1.78
CA LEU A 68 -12.88 -3.17 1.01
C LEU A 68 -12.00 -2.29 1.90
N GLY A 69 -11.08 -1.55 1.28
CA GLY A 69 -10.31 -0.50 1.98
C GLY A 69 -8.80 -0.66 1.90
N GLY A 70 -8.29 -1.89 1.67
CA GLY A 70 -6.85 -2.16 1.56
C GLY A 70 -6.06 -1.62 2.77
N THR A 71 -5.07 -0.76 2.55
CA THR A 71 -4.25 -0.15 3.62
C THR A 71 -5.08 0.41 4.78
N TRP A 72 -6.24 0.99 4.53
CA TRP A 72 -7.09 1.62 5.56
C TRP A 72 -8.01 0.64 6.26
N ARG A 73 -8.23 -0.55 5.72
CA ARG A 73 -8.81 -1.69 6.43
C ARG A 73 -7.75 -2.37 7.31
N ASP A 74 -6.54 -2.58 6.77
CA ASP A 74 -5.53 -3.45 7.39
C ASP A 74 -4.75 -2.78 8.54
N ASN A 75 -4.51 -1.46 8.47
CA ASN A 75 -3.72 -0.75 9.47
C ASN A 75 -4.62 -0.12 10.53
N THR A 76 -4.93 -0.88 11.58
CA THR A 76 -5.85 -0.49 12.66
C THR A 76 -5.15 -0.22 13.99
N TYR A 77 -3.82 -0.07 14.00
CA TYR A 77 -3.07 0.21 15.21
C TYR A 77 -3.52 1.53 15.86
N PRO A 78 -3.42 1.67 17.19
CA PRO A 78 -3.80 2.87 17.93
C PRO A 78 -3.11 4.14 17.38
N GLY A 79 -3.87 5.20 17.18
CA GLY A 79 -3.36 6.46 16.61
C GLY A 79 -3.15 6.47 15.10
N CYS A 80 -3.54 5.42 14.37
CA CYS A 80 -3.41 5.34 12.92
C CYS A 80 -4.17 6.49 12.22
N ALA A 81 -3.44 7.31 11.46
CA ALA A 81 -3.99 8.45 10.74
C ALA A 81 -3.19 8.73 9.46
N CYS A 82 -3.83 9.41 8.53
CA CYS A 82 -3.16 9.87 7.32
C CYS A 82 -2.19 11.04 7.64
N ASP A 83 -1.03 11.07 6.97
CA ASP A 83 -0.03 12.15 7.04
C ASP A 83 -0.15 13.15 5.89
N VAL A 84 -1.20 13.04 5.10
CA VAL A 84 -1.60 13.97 4.05
C VAL A 84 -2.94 14.59 4.42
N GLN A 85 -3.12 15.88 4.12
CA GLN A 85 -4.38 16.57 4.41
C GLN A 85 -5.57 15.85 3.78
N ALA A 86 -6.64 15.63 4.56
CA ALA A 86 -7.80 14.82 4.21
C ALA A 86 -8.49 15.26 2.91
N HIS A 87 -8.61 16.58 2.66
CA HIS A 87 -9.15 17.11 1.42
C HIS A 87 -8.31 16.80 0.17
N LEU A 88 -7.03 16.48 0.33
CA LEU A 88 -6.17 16.03 -0.75
C LEU A 88 -6.13 14.50 -0.83
N TYR A 89 -6.20 13.82 0.32
CA TYR A 89 -6.21 12.36 0.40
C TYR A 89 -7.62 11.78 0.27
N SER A 90 -8.33 12.20 -0.76
CA SER A 90 -9.67 11.74 -1.15
C SER A 90 -9.79 11.80 -2.66
N PHE A 91 -10.78 11.15 -3.24
CA PHE A 91 -11.03 11.27 -4.68
C PHE A 91 -11.48 12.68 -5.05
N SER A 92 -10.98 13.21 -6.18
CA SER A 92 -11.36 14.53 -6.67
C SER A 92 -12.83 14.60 -7.12
N PHE A 93 -13.36 13.44 -7.54
CA PHE A 93 -14.74 13.25 -7.97
C PHE A 93 -15.70 12.85 -6.84
N ALA A 94 -15.17 12.40 -5.68
CA ALA A 94 -15.95 12.00 -4.50
C ALA A 94 -15.44 12.75 -3.25
N ARG A 95 -15.64 14.07 -3.23
CA ARG A 95 -15.16 14.91 -2.13
C ARG A 95 -16.02 14.73 -0.88
N ASN A 96 -15.36 14.79 0.30
CA ASN A 96 -16.03 14.72 1.59
C ASN A 96 -15.89 16.07 2.34
N PRO A 97 -16.99 16.76 2.66
CA PRO A 97 -16.97 17.98 3.47
C PRO A 97 -16.91 17.73 4.98
N GLN A 98 -16.99 16.45 5.42
CA GLN A 98 -17.24 16.08 6.82
C GLN A 98 -15.99 15.62 7.57
N TRP A 99 -14.79 15.80 7.01
CA TRP A 99 -13.56 15.48 7.73
C TRP A 99 -13.50 16.21 9.07
N LYS A 100 -13.21 15.49 10.16
CA LYS A 100 -13.18 16.06 11.52
C LYS A 100 -11.98 16.96 11.75
N SER A 101 -10.84 16.66 11.09
CA SER A 101 -9.61 17.42 11.23
C SER A 101 -8.86 17.58 9.90
N THR A 102 -7.74 18.30 9.94
CA THR A 102 -6.86 18.47 8.77
C THR A 102 -6.35 17.14 8.24
N PHE A 103 -6.03 16.19 9.13
CA PHE A 103 -5.53 14.86 8.80
C PHE A 103 -6.51 13.81 9.32
N ALA A 104 -7.11 13.06 8.41
CA ALA A 104 -8.12 12.07 8.76
C ALA A 104 -7.52 10.86 9.47
N THR A 105 -8.25 10.33 10.44
CA THR A 105 -7.95 9.06 11.09
C THR A 105 -8.17 7.88 10.15
N GLN A 106 -7.61 6.73 10.49
CA GLN A 106 -7.84 5.49 9.76
C GLN A 106 -9.33 5.19 9.61
N ALA A 107 -10.09 5.25 10.70
CA ALA A 107 -11.53 4.97 10.71
C ALA A 107 -12.31 5.92 9.78
N GLU A 108 -11.96 7.22 9.76
CA GLU A 108 -12.59 8.19 8.86
C GLU A 108 -12.31 7.89 7.39
N VAL A 109 -11.05 7.51 7.05
CA VAL A 109 -10.70 7.17 5.67
C VAL A 109 -11.39 5.87 5.24
N HIS A 110 -11.43 4.85 6.12
CA HIS A 110 -12.10 3.59 5.81
C HIS A 110 -13.61 3.78 5.61
N ALA A 111 -14.26 4.53 6.52
CA ALA A 111 -15.68 4.88 6.38
C ALA A 111 -15.95 5.69 5.09
N TYR A 112 -15.08 6.63 4.74
CA TYR A 112 -15.17 7.37 3.49
C TYR A 112 -15.10 6.46 2.25
N LEU A 113 -14.24 5.43 2.26
CA LEU A 113 -14.14 4.48 1.14
C LEU A 113 -15.40 3.64 1.01
N LYS A 114 -15.98 3.17 2.12
CA LYS A 114 -17.26 2.43 2.15
C LYS A 114 -18.42 3.28 1.63
N ASP A 115 -18.59 4.49 2.16
CA ASP A 115 -19.60 5.44 1.68
C ASP A 115 -19.44 5.73 0.18
N THR A 116 -18.19 5.86 -0.27
CA THR A 116 -17.91 6.10 -1.69
C THR A 116 -18.28 4.89 -2.55
N ALA A 117 -17.98 3.65 -2.12
CA ALA A 117 -18.37 2.44 -2.84
C ALA A 117 -19.88 2.33 -2.99
N GLN A 118 -20.62 2.52 -1.91
CA GLN A 118 -22.08 2.48 -1.88
C GLN A 118 -22.67 3.58 -2.77
N ARG A 119 -22.24 4.83 -2.59
CA ARG A 119 -22.75 6.00 -3.32
C ARG A 119 -22.57 5.91 -4.84
N PHE A 120 -21.53 5.21 -5.31
CA PHE A 120 -21.27 5.03 -6.73
C PHE A 120 -21.69 3.65 -7.27
N GLY A 121 -22.37 2.82 -6.46
CA GLY A 121 -22.92 1.55 -6.90
C GLY A 121 -21.88 0.50 -7.29
N VAL A 122 -20.70 0.49 -6.62
CA VAL A 122 -19.63 -0.46 -6.95
C VAL A 122 -19.86 -1.84 -6.35
N GLU A 123 -20.68 -1.96 -5.30
CA GLU A 123 -20.84 -3.17 -4.50
C GLU A 123 -21.22 -4.44 -5.31
N PRO A 124 -22.10 -4.39 -6.33
CA PRO A 124 -22.41 -5.57 -7.15
C PRO A 124 -21.22 -6.15 -7.90
N HIS A 125 -20.17 -5.36 -8.12
CA HIS A 125 -18.95 -5.75 -8.82
C HIS A 125 -17.86 -6.28 -7.88
N LEU A 126 -18.02 -6.14 -6.56
CA LEU A 126 -17.03 -6.61 -5.58
C LEU A 126 -17.16 -8.11 -5.32
N ARG A 127 -16.03 -8.79 -5.24
CA ARG A 127 -15.92 -10.20 -4.86
C ARG A 127 -14.91 -10.29 -3.73
N TYR A 128 -15.43 -10.37 -2.51
CA TYR A 128 -14.64 -10.54 -1.28
C TYR A 128 -14.23 -12.00 -1.08
N GLY A 129 -13.14 -12.23 -0.34
CA GLY A 129 -12.57 -13.57 -0.15
C GLY A 129 -11.87 -14.13 -1.40
N HIS A 130 -11.88 -13.42 -2.51
CA HIS A 130 -11.30 -13.84 -3.79
C HIS A 130 -9.83 -13.40 -3.89
N GLU A 131 -8.92 -14.20 -3.33
CA GLU A 131 -7.49 -13.97 -3.53
C GLU A 131 -7.06 -14.43 -4.92
N LEU A 132 -6.28 -13.62 -5.64
CA LEU A 132 -5.63 -14.04 -6.88
C LEU A 132 -4.59 -15.11 -6.55
N LEU A 133 -4.74 -16.31 -7.09
CA LEU A 133 -3.76 -17.39 -6.99
C LEU A 133 -2.76 -17.31 -8.13
N ASP A 134 -3.25 -17.19 -9.36
CA ASP A 134 -2.46 -16.96 -10.56
C ASP A 134 -3.25 -16.25 -11.66
N ALA A 135 -2.53 -15.60 -12.60
CA ALA A 135 -3.07 -15.04 -13.83
C ALA A 135 -2.07 -15.26 -14.96
N HIS A 136 -2.51 -15.89 -16.04
CA HIS A 136 -1.70 -16.21 -17.21
C HIS A 136 -2.25 -15.53 -18.45
N TRP A 137 -1.37 -14.91 -19.25
CA TRP A 137 -1.75 -14.42 -20.56
C TRP A 137 -1.91 -15.58 -21.55
N ASP A 138 -3.08 -15.69 -22.14
CA ASP A 138 -3.37 -16.63 -23.23
C ASP A 138 -3.17 -15.89 -24.57
N ALA A 139 -2.12 -16.25 -25.29
CA ALA A 139 -1.75 -15.57 -26.53
C ALA A 139 -2.70 -15.91 -27.68
N ASP A 140 -3.25 -17.12 -27.72
CA ASP A 140 -4.14 -17.60 -28.79
C ASP A 140 -5.51 -16.90 -28.71
N HIS A 141 -6.05 -16.78 -27.49
CA HIS A 141 -7.34 -16.15 -27.23
C HIS A 141 -7.22 -14.66 -26.89
N ARG A 142 -6.00 -14.14 -26.67
CA ARG A 142 -5.69 -12.74 -26.35
C ARG A 142 -6.45 -12.23 -25.12
N HIS A 143 -6.48 -13.04 -24.06
CA HIS A 143 -7.07 -12.71 -22.78
C HIS A 143 -6.27 -13.28 -21.61
N TRP A 144 -6.53 -12.79 -20.42
CA TRP A 144 -6.00 -13.32 -19.18
C TRP A 144 -6.85 -14.48 -18.67
N ARG A 145 -6.22 -15.61 -18.35
CA ARG A 145 -6.80 -16.69 -17.54
C ARG A 145 -6.48 -16.41 -16.08
N ILE A 146 -7.51 -16.27 -15.25
CA ILE A 146 -7.41 -15.81 -13.87
C ILE A 146 -7.94 -16.89 -12.95
N HIS A 147 -7.15 -17.31 -12.00
CA HIS A 147 -7.54 -18.25 -10.96
C HIS A 147 -7.55 -17.54 -9.60
N THR A 148 -8.67 -17.64 -8.91
CA THR A 148 -8.85 -17.11 -7.55
C THR A 148 -9.18 -18.24 -6.59
N THR A 149 -9.14 -17.97 -5.28
CA THR A 149 -9.55 -18.95 -4.26
C THR A 149 -10.99 -19.47 -4.43
N HIS A 150 -11.85 -18.75 -5.14
CA HIS A 150 -13.28 -19.09 -5.30
C HIS A 150 -13.73 -19.13 -6.77
N GLY A 151 -12.85 -19.47 -7.69
CA GLY A 151 -13.23 -19.71 -9.07
C GLY A 151 -12.24 -19.27 -10.12
N ARG A 152 -12.55 -19.61 -11.36
CA ARG A 152 -11.78 -19.30 -12.55
C ARG A 152 -12.53 -18.31 -13.42
N TYR A 153 -11.78 -17.37 -13.99
CA TYR A 153 -12.31 -16.32 -14.85
C TYR A 153 -11.39 -16.12 -16.04
N THR A 154 -11.90 -15.52 -17.09
CA THR A 154 -11.08 -14.93 -18.14
C THR A 154 -11.39 -13.44 -18.25
N ALA A 155 -10.42 -12.64 -18.68
CA ALA A 155 -10.64 -11.22 -18.87
C ALA A 155 -9.79 -10.68 -20.03
N GLN A 156 -10.36 -9.81 -20.85
CA GLN A 156 -9.59 -9.12 -21.89
C GLN A 156 -8.49 -8.25 -21.25
N ILE A 157 -8.81 -7.55 -20.18
CA ILE A 157 -7.92 -6.60 -19.49
C ILE A 157 -7.74 -7.04 -18.04
N LEU A 158 -6.51 -7.05 -17.56
CA LEU A 158 -6.16 -7.24 -16.15
C LEU A 158 -5.64 -5.94 -15.55
N ILE A 159 -6.26 -5.48 -14.45
CA ILE A 159 -5.82 -4.29 -13.72
C ILE A 159 -5.40 -4.68 -12.32
N THR A 160 -4.16 -4.33 -11.90
CA THR A 160 -3.72 -4.56 -10.53
C THR A 160 -3.79 -3.28 -9.71
N GLY A 161 -4.60 -3.30 -8.65
CA GLY A 161 -4.78 -2.23 -7.67
C GLY A 161 -4.34 -2.62 -6.25
N THR A 162 -3.38 -3.55 -6.13
CA THR A 162 -2.97 -4.18 -4.86
C THR A 162 -2.12 -3.30 -3.95
N GLY A 163 -1.66 -2.14 -4.43
CA GLY A 163 -0.78 -1.25 -3.68
C GLY A 163 0.64 -1.82 -3.48
N TYR A 164 1.47 -1.09 -2.74
CA TYR A 164 2.84 -1.48 -2.41
C TYR A 164 3.11 -1.52 -0.90
N LEU A 165 2.15 -1.14 -0.06
CA LEU A 165 2.18 -1.22 1.41
C LEU A 165 1.10 -2.20 1.88
N SER A 166 1.13 -3.44 1.39
CA SER A 166 0.12 -4.46 1.66
C SER A 166 0.68 -5.67 2.40
N GLU A 167 1.97 -5.99 2.19
CA GLU A 167 2.61 -7.14 2.83
C GLU A 167 3.65 -6.69 3.84
N PRO A 168 3.49 -7.06 5.14
CA PRO A 168 4.45 -6.78 6.19
C PRO A 168 5.85 -7.31 5.87
N ALA A 169 6.87 -6.51 6.13
CA ALA A 169 8.26 -6.95 6.07
C ALA A 169 8.68 -7.44 7.45
N VAL A 170 8.77 -8.76 7.62
CA VAL A 170 9.33 -9.38 8.82
C VAL A 170 10.85 -9.47 8.64
N PRO A 171 11.65 -8.84 9.53
CA PRO A 171 13.10 -8.91 9.42
C PRO A 171 13.62 -10.31 9.80
N ASP A 172 14.70 -10.71 9.17
CA ASP A 172 15.47 -11.88 9.59
C ASP A 172 16.32 -11.47 10.80
N LEU A 173 15.83 -11.79 12.00
CA LEU A 173 16.52 -11.54 13.26
C LEU A 173 16.82 -12.87 13.95
N PRO A 174 18.05 -13.07 14.44
CA PRO A 174 18.43 -14.33 15.12
C PRO A 174 17.48 -14.64 16.27
N GLY A 175 16.90 -15.84 16.27
CA GLY A 175 16.03 -16.35 17.31
C GLY A 175 14.61 -15.79 17.34
N LEU A 176 14.18 -14.98 16.38
CA LEU A 176 12.82 -14.40 16.35
C LEU A 176 11.72 -15.48 16.39
N ASP A 177 11.96 -16.62 15.79
CA ASP A 177 11.07 -17.79 15.74
C ASP A 177 11.03 -18.57 17.06
N THR A 178 11.98 -18.35 17.97
CA THR A 178 12.02 -18.99 19.30
C THR A 178 11.25 -18.19 20.36
N PHE A 179 10.83 -16.97 20.03
CA PHE A 179 10.12 -16.12 20.98
C PHE A 179 8.74 -16.70 21.33
N THR A 180 8.51 -16.92 22.63
CA THR A 180 7.28 -17.55 23.13
C THR A 180 6.19 -16.57 23.54
N GLY A 181 6.53 -15.26 23.66
CA GLY A 181 5.59 -14.19 23.93
C GLY A 181 4.73 -13.84 22.71
N THR A 182 4.00 -12.74 22.80
CA THR A 182 3.16 -12.28 21.68
C THR A 182 3.99 -11.48 20.67
N LEU A 183 4.06 -11.98 19.42
CA LEU A 183 4.73 -11.34 18.30
C LEU A 183 3.72 -10.95 17.21
N PHE A 184 3.72 -9.69 16.80
CA PHE A 184 2.91 -9.25 15.66
C PHE A 184 3.51 -8.02 14.95
N HIS A 185 3.14 -7.87 13.68
CA HIS A 185 3.48 -6.67 12.90
C HIS A 185 2.43 -5.59 13.05
N SER A 186 2.81 -4.32 13.07
CA SER A 186 1.89 -3.18 13.23
C SER A 186 0.73 -3.16 12.22
N ALA A 187 0.93 -3.67 10.99
CA ALA A 187 -0.13 -3.82 9.99
C ALA A 187 -1.06 -5.03 10.22
N ARG A 188 -0.84 -5.81 11.27
CA ARG A 188 -1.67 -6.94 11.71
C ARG A 188 -1.89 -6.80 13.21
N TRP A 189 -2.40 -5.65 13.63
CA TRP A 189 -2.55 -5.30 15.05
C TRP A 189 -3.46 -6.30 15.78
N ARG A 190 -2.97 -6.79 16.91
CA ARG A 190 -3.68 -7.74 17.78
C ARG A 190 -4.53 -6.95 18.79
N HIS A 191 -5.79 -6.65 18.42
CA HIS A 191 -6.74 -5.95 19.30
C HIS A 191 -7.21 -6.79 20.49
N ASP A 192 -7.09 -8.10 20.39
CA ASP A 192 -7.37 -9.09 21.41
C ASP A 192 -6.25 -9.22 22.46
N HIS A 193 -5.10 -8.61 22.25
CA HIS A 193 -3.95 -8.66 23.13
C HIS A 193 -3.85 -7.39 23.98
N ASP A 194 -4.10 -7.53 25.29
CA ASP A 194 -3.95 -6.42 26.25
C ASP A 194 -2.48 -6.14 26.53
N LEU A 195 -2.07 -4.90 26.31
CA LEU A 195 -0.70 -4.41 26.56
C LEU A 195 -0.52 -3.84 27.98
N THR A 196 -1.58 -3.75 28.79
CA THR A 196 -1.54 -3.14 30.13
C THR A 196 -0.55 -3.87 31.04
N GLY A 197 0.41 -3.11 31.56
CA GLY A 197 1.43 -3.63 32.48
C GLY A 197 2.48 -4.55 31.84
N ARG A 198 2.56 -4.66 30.53
CA ARG A 198 3.50 -5.52 29.79
C ARG A 198 4.83 -4.83 29.53
N ASN A 199 5.88 -5.64 29.36
CA ASN A 199 7.18 -5.21 28.82
C ASN A 199 7.14 -5.38 27.30
N VAL A 200 7.10 -4.28 26.59
CA VAL A 200 6.87 -4.26 25.14
C VAL A 200 8.13 -3.82 24.41
N ALA A 201 8.60 -4.64 23.47
CA ALA A 201 9.62 -4.27 22.52
C ALA A 201 8.99 -3.79 21.22
N VAL A 202 9.40 -2.61 20.74
CA VAL A 202 9.00 -2.08 19.43
C VAL A 202 10.23 -2.04 18.52
N ILE A 203 10.20 -2.81 17.44
CA ILE A 203 11.32 -2.85 16.48
C ILE A 203 11.00 -1.95 15.31
N GLY A 204 11.70 -0.79 15.24
CA GLY A 204 11.54 0.22 14.21
C GLY A 204 10.86 1.50 14.65
N THR A 205 11.23 2.62 14.00
CA THR A 205 10.80 3.99 14.34
C THR A 205 10.20 4.71 13.13
N GLY A 206 9.55 3.95 12.24
CA GLY A 206 8.93 4.48 11.02
C GLY A 206 7.56 5.14 11.25
N ALA A 207 6.84 5.36 10.14
CA ALA A 207 5.56 6.08 10.13
C ALA A 207 4.48 5.46 11.03
N SER A 208 4.47 4.13 11.22
CA SER A 208 3.54 3.47 12.13
C SER A 208 3.95 3.68 13.58
N ALA A 209 5.24 3.46 13.91
CA ALA A 209 5.74 3.58 15.28
C ALA A 209 5.51 4.98 15.88
N ILE A 210 5.75 6.06 15.11
CA ILE A 210 5.53 7.42 15.60
C ILE A 210 4.07 7.73 15.94
N GLN A 211 3.14 6.88 15.53
CA GLN A 211 1.71 7.02 15.80
C GLN A 211 1.26 6.12 16.95
N PHE A 212 1.60 4.82 16.93
CA PHE A 212 1.11 3.92 17.97
C PHE A 212 1.95 3.96 19.26
N VAL A 213 3.25 4.21 19.21
CA VAL A 213 4.07 4.30 20.44
C VAL A 213 3.52 5.34 21.42
N PRO A 214 3.21 6.59 21.00
CA PRO A 214 2.55 7.55 21.88
C PRO A 214 1.18 7.12 22.39
N ALA A 215 0.47 6.28 21.63
CA ALA A 215 -0.87 5.84 21.99
C ALA A 215 -0.88 4.69 23.00
N ILE A 216 0.18 3.87 23.07
CA ILE A 216 0.29 2.73 23.98
C ILE A 216 1.23 2.99 25.18
N GLN A 217 2.08 4.01 25.12
CA GLN A 217 3.16 4.25 26.06
C GLN A 217 2.70 4.28 27.52
N ASN A 218 1.56 4.90 27.80
CA ASN A 218 1.03 5.02 29.16
C ASN A 218 0.31 3.76 29.68
N GLN A 219 0.12 2.74 28.86
CA GLN A 219 -0.52 1.48 29.24
C GLN A 219 0.50 0.42 29.63
N VAL A 220 1.70 0.47 29.04
CA VAL A 220 2.74 -0.55 29.23
C VAL A 220 3.59 -0.28 30.47
N ALA A 221 4.09 -1.33 31.12
CA ALA A 221 5.03 -1.18 32.22
C ALA A 221 6.37 -0.64 31.72
N ARG A 222 6.89 -1.21 30.64
CA ARG A 222 8.12 -0.76 29.98
C ARG A 222 7.98 -0.87 28.46
N LEU A 223 8.57 0.08 27.73
CA LEU A 223 8.64 0.09 26.28
C LEU A 223 10.11 0.23 25.82
N ASP A 224 10.66 -0.83 25.26
CA ASP A 224 11.99 -0.84 24.66
C ASP A 224 11.86 -0.53 23.15
N LEU A 225 12.33 0.63 22.74
CA LEU A 225 12.22 1.10 21.36
C LEU A 225 13.53 0.87 20.60
N TYR A 226 13.58 -0.15 19.75
CA TYR A 226 14.76 -0.49 18.97
C TYR A 226 14.88 0.41 17.74
N GLN A 227 15.87 1.30 17.76
CA GLN A 227 16.09 2.34 16.77
C GLN A 227 17.45 2.20 16.08
N ARG A 228 17.51 1.60 14.89
CA ARG A 228 18.74 1.57 14.09
C ARG A 228 19.16 2.95 13.59
N THR A 229 18.20 3.77 13.16
CA THR A 229 18.41 5.12 12.62
C THR A 229 17.23 5.99 13.02
N PRO A 230 17.43 7.12 13.71
CA PRO A 230 16.36 8.03 14.08
C PRO A 230 15.67 8.63 12.84
N PRO A 231 14.34 8.84 12.86
CA PRO A 231 13.64 9.52 11.78
C PRO A 231 13.68 11.04 11.92
N TRP A 232 13.63 11.77 10.80
CA TRP A 232 13.28 13.19 10.83
C TRP A 232 11.79 13.34 11.13
N VAL A 233 11.45 13.94 12.28
CA VAL A 233 10.07 14.23 12.69
C VAL A 233 9.88 15.73 12.82
N ALA A 234 8.87 16.25 12.12
CA ALA A 234 8.47 17.65 12.15
C ALA A 234 7.13 17.82 12.89
N HIS A 235 6.83 19.05 13.28
CA HIS A 235 5.54 19.42 13.84
C HIS A 235 4.39 19.08 12.87
N LYS A 236 3.35 18.40 13.36
CA LYS A 236 2.13 18.08 12.60
C LYS A 236 1.14 19.24 12.73
N PRO A 237 0.87 20.00 11.65
CA PRO A 237 -0.06 21.13 11.70
C PRO A 237 -1.52 20.64 11.62
N ASP A 238 -1.89 19.76 12.54
CA ASP A 238 -3.24 19.21 12.63
C ASP A 238 -4.15 20.17 13.41
N LYS A 239 -5.33 20.41 12.89
CA LYS A 239 -6.35 21.26 13.50
C LYS A 239 -7.72 20.62 13.27
N PRO A 240 -8.59 20.63 14.31
CA PRO A 240 -9.98 20.22 14.12
C PRO A 240 -10.68 21.17 13.13
N ASN A 241 -11.56 20.65 12.33
CA ASN A 241 -12.41 21.47 11.47
C ASN A 241 -13.53 22.09 12.28
N THR A 242 -13.62 23.43 12.27
CA THR A 242 -14.66 24.16 12.97
C THR A 242 -16.02 23.97 12.27
N PRO A 243 -17.16 24.12 12.98
CA PRO A 243 -18.49 24.10 12.38
C PRO A 243 -18.64 25.09 11.22
N ARG A 244 -18.06 26.29 11.35
CA ARG A 244 -18.02 27.30 10.27
C ARG A 244 -17.28 26.80 9.03
N HIS A 245 -16.12 26.16 9.22
CA HIS A 245 -15.36 25.60 8.10
C HIS A 245 -16.11 24.46 7.41
N THR A 246 -16.72 23.56 8.17
CA THR A 246 -17.56 22.48 7.64
C THR A 246 -18.78 23.04 6.88
N TRP A 247 -19.42 24.08 7.40
CA TRP A 247 -20.51 24.79 6.71
C TRP A 247 -20.04 25.36 5.36
N MET A 248 -18.88 26.03 5.33
CA MET A 248 -18.30 26.57 4.09
C MET A 248 -18.00 25.45 3.07
N LEU A 249 -17.49 24.31 3.52
CA LEU A 249 -17.23 23.16 2.67
C LEU A 249 -18.50 22.56 2.06
N ARG A 250 -19.63 22.63 2.78
CA ARG A 250 -20.93 22.12 2.31
C ARG A 250 -21.65 23.08 1.38
N HIS A 251 -21.64 24.36 1.68
CA HIS A 251 -22.57 25.34 1.07
C HIS A 251 -21.89 26.31 0.09
N LEU A 252 -20.58 26.58 0.20
CA LEU A 252 -19.90 27.47 -0.74
C LEU A 252 -19.45 26.71 -2.01
N PRO A 253 -20.05 27.06 -3.17
CA PRO A 253 -19.66 26.46 -4.44
C PRO A 253 -18.16 26.61 -4.71
N GLY A 254 -17.50 25.53 -5.11
CA GLY A 254 -16.09 25.57 -5.46
C GLY A 254 -15.10 25.56 -4.27
N TYR A 255 -15.53 25.84 -3.02
CA TYR A 255 -14.62 25.94 -1.87
C TYR A 255 -13.83 24.63 -1.61
N GLN A 256 -14.47 23.47 -1.73
CA GLN A 256 -13.76 22.19 -1.63
C GLN A 256 -12.70 22.01 -2.74
N ARG A 257 -12.99 22.46 -3.98
CA ARG A 257 -12.04 22.45 -5.09
C ARG A 257 -10.85 23.35 -4.81
N PHE A 258 -11.12 24.55 -4.32
CA PHE A 258 -10.09 25.51 -3.91
C PHE A 258 -9.19 24.93 -2.82
N ARG A 259 -9.75 24.39 -1.73
CA ARG A 259 -8.99 23.78 -0.63
C ARG A 259 -8.12 22.63 -1.12
N ARG A 260 -8.65 21.75 -1.98
CA ARG A 260 -7.88 20.67 -2.59
C ARG A 260 -6.75 21.21 -3.47
N ALA A 261 -7.01 22.20 -4.31
CA ALA A 261 -6.01 22.82 -5.17
C ALA A 261 -4.91 23.51 -4.35
N PHE A 262 -5.29 24.24 -3.31
CA PHE A 262 -4.35 24.89 -2.38
C PHE A 262 -3.42 23.87 -1.73
N ASN A 263 -3.96 22.80 -1.14
CA ASN A 263 -3.17 21.74 -0.52
C ASN A 263 -2.24 21.06 -1.55
N LYS A 264 -2.75 20.75 -2.75
CA LYS A 264 -1.96 20.13 -3.82
C LYS A 264 -0.81 21.04 -4.25
N ASN A 265 -1.06 22.32 -4.51
CA ASN A 265 -0.03 23.26 -4.99
C ASN A 265 1.02 23.52 -3.91
N GLY A 266 0.63 23.61 -2.64
CA GLY A 266 1.59 23.68 -1.53
C GLY A 266 2.54 22.47 -1.47
N ARG A 267 2.04 21.26 -1.79
CA ARG A 267 2.87 20.06 -1.87
C ARG A 267 3.79 20.04 -3.10
N GLU A 268 3.43 20.69 -4.20
CA GLU A 268 4.34 20.84 -5.35
C GLU A 268 5.58 21.67 -5.01
N ILE A 269 5.49 22.64 -4.09
CA ILE A 269 6.64 23.39 -3.58
C ILE A 269 7.61 22.46 -2.85
N VAL A 270 7.10 21.48 -2.09
CA VAL A 270 7.95 20.47 -1.43
C VAL A 270 8.72 19.64 -2.45
N ALA A 271 8.13 19.31 -3.60
CA ALA A 271 8.84 18.62 -4.69
C ALA A 271 10.06 19.40 -5.20
N PHE A 272 9.95 20.73 -5.26
CA PHE A 272 11.09 21.59 -5.63
C PHE A 272 12.25 21.46 -4.64
N PHE A 273 11.96 21.48 -3.34
CA PHE A 273 12.99 21.31 -2.32
C PHE A 273 13.62 19.92 -2.35
N MET A 274 12.84 18.87 -2.58
CA MET A 274 13.33 17.49 -2.65
C MET A 274 14.11 17.16 -3.94
N SER A 275 14.09 18.06 -4.93
CA SER A 275 14.79 17.85 -6.20
C SER A 275 16.32 17.85 -6.08
N ARG A 276 16.89 18.36 -4.97
CA ARG A 276 18.33 18.35 -4.66
C ARG A 276 18.57 18.38 -3.15
N PRO A 277 19.58 17.66 -2.61
CA PRO A 277 19.92 17.70 -1.18
C PRO A 277 20.19 19.12 -0.66
N THR A 278 20.87 19.96 -1.44
CA THR A 278 21.22 21.34 -1.07
C THR A 278 20.02 22.26 -0.83
N ARG A 279 18.84 21.90 -1.36
CA ARG A 279 17.60 22.70 -1.20
C ARG A 279 16.81 22.34 0.06
N THR A 280 17.18 21.29 0.78
CA THR A 280 16.40 20.78 1.92
C THR A 280 16.72 21.48 3.25
N THR A 281 17.62 22.46 3.27
CA THR A 281 18.07 23.17 4.50
C THR A 281 16.89 23.73 5.30
N GLY A 282 15.91 24.36 4.65
CA GLY A 282 14.73 24.88 5.33
C GLY A 282 13.90 23.77 6.01
N MET A 283 13.74 22.62 5.36
CA MET A 283 13.06 21.45 5.92
C MET A 283 13.86 20.84 7.08
N LYS A 284 15.21 20.79 6.95
CA LYS A 284 16.10 20.35 8.03
C LYS A 284 15.96 21.25 9.24
N ASN A 285 16.02 22.58 9.05
CA ASN A 285 15.90 23.56 10.14
C ASN A 285 14.52 23.45 10.84
N MET A 286 13.45 23.24 10.09
CA MET A 286 12.11 23.04 10.64
C MET A 286 12.04 21.78 11.52
N ALA A 287 12.54 20.64 11.05
CA ALA A 287 12.55 19.39 11.80
C ALA A 287 13.50 19.44 13.00
N ALA A 288 14.71 19.98 12.83
CA ALA A 288 15.68 20.17 13.90
C ALA A 288 15.17 21.16 14.98
N GLY A 289 14.47 22.22 14.56
CA GLY A 289 13.82 23.16 15.47
C GLY A 289 12.72 22.50 16.30
N HIS A 290 11.92 21.62 15.68
CA HIS A 290 10.93 20.82 16.39
C HIS A 290 11.60 19.88 17.41
N LEU A 291 12.63 19.15 17.01
CA LEU A 291 13.41 18.28 17.91
C LEU A 291 14.01 19.09 19.07
N LYS A 292 14.68 20.22 18.80
CA LYS A 292 15.29 21.08 19.83
C LYS A 292 14.27 21.59 20.85
N LYS A 293 13.08 22.00 20.37
CA LYS A 293 11.98 22.48 21.24
C LYS A 293 11.40 21.36 22.08
N SER A 294 11.29 20.15 21.55
CA SER A 294 10.59 19.04 22.17
C SER A 294 11.48 18.18 23.06
N VAL A 295 12.82 18.19 22.87
CA VAL A 295 13.80 17.39 23.61
C VAL A 295 14.83 18.31 24.25
N PRO A 296 14.65 18.70 25.53
CA PRO A 296 15.58 19.58 26.24
C PRO A 296 16.96 18.97 26.48
N ASP A 297 17.01 17.66 26.79
CA ASP A 297 18.27 16.96 27.06
C ASP A 297 19.18 16.90 25.82
N PRO A 298 20.43 17.45 25.89
CA PRO A 298 21.34 17.45 24.78
C PRO A 298 21.83 16.06 24.36
N GLY A 299 22.00 15.14 25.31
CA GLY A 299 22.44 13.77 25.09
C GLY A 299 21.42 12.99 24.26
N LEU A 300 20.17 13.00 24.73
CA LEU A 300 19.05 12.37 24.02
C LEU A 300 18.83 13.03 22.66
N ARG A 301 18.90 14.35 22.58
CA ARG A 301 18.73 15.07 21.31
C ARG A 301 19.78 14.66 20.28
N LYS A 302 21.06 14.44 20.69
CA LYS A 302 22.12 13.92 19.81
C LYS A 302 21.76 12.53 19.29
N ARG A 303 21.27 11.62 20.14
CA ARG A 303 20.82 10.26 19.77
C ARG A 303 19.63 10.27 18.82
N LEU A 304 18.77 11.28 18.87
CA LEU A 304 17.56 11.45 18.05
C LEU A 304 17.79 12.29 16.78
N THR A 305 19.00 12.79 16.56
CA THR A 305 19.33 13.57 15.36
C THR A 305 19.77 12.64 14.23
N PRO A 306 19.02 12.58 13.10
CA PRO A 306 19.41 11.77 11.96
C PRO A 306 20.70 12.28 11.30
N ASP A 307 21.52 11.36 10.80
CA ASP A 307 22.78 11.61 10.08
C ASP A 307 22.61 11.77 8.57
N TYR A 308 21.41 11.51 8.04
CA TYR A 308 21.10 11.61 6.61
C TYR A 308 20.30 12.88 6.27
N THR A 309 20.33 13.25 4.99
CA THR A 309 19.61 14.43 4.48
C THR A 309 18.09 14.28 4.63
N VAL A 310 17.41 15.29 5.19
CA VAL A 310 15.95 15.30 5.34
C VAL A 310 15.25 15.10 3.97
N GLY A 311 14.28 14.21 3.92
CA GLY A 311 13.57 13.84 2.70
C GLY A 311 14.15 12.61 1.99
N CYS A 312 15.37 12.18 2.30
CA CYS A 312 15.94 10.92 1.80
C CYS A 312 15.08 9.72 2.21
N LYS A 313 14.72 9.64 3.50
CA LYS A 313 13.56 8.87 3.99
C LYS A 313 12.37 9.82 4.14
N ARG A 314 11.16 9.29 4.21
CA ARG A 314 9.95 10.09 4.40
C ARG A 314 10.07 10.97 5.63
N LEU A 315 9.88 12.29 5.48
CA LEU A 315 9.73 13.21 6.61
C LEU A 315 8.41 12.88 7.34
N LEU A 316 8.51 12.59 8.63
CA LEU A 316 7.38 12.22 9.45
C LEU A 316 6.82 13.43 10.20
N PHE A 317 5.55 13.37 10.62
CA PHE A 317 4.86 14.45 11.31
C PHE A 317 4.20 13.93 12.58
N SER A 318 4.62 14.43 13.74
CA SER A 318 4.01 14.08 15.03
C SER A 318 4.23 15.19 16.07
N ASN A 319 3.22 15.42 16.90
CA ASN A 319 3.32 16.31 18.06
C ASN A 319 3.47 15.53 19.38
N THR A 320 3.25 14.22 19.35
CA THR A 320 3.20 13.34 20.52
C THR A 320 4.41 12.41 20.61
N TRP A 321 5.16 12.22 19.53
CA TRP A 321 6.31 11.32 19.47
C TRP A 321 7.40 11.67 20.51
N TYR A 322 7.96 12.86 20.42
CA TYR A 322 9.03 13.27 21.33
C TYR A 322 8.60 13.30 22.79
N PRO A 323 7.42 13.79 23.17
CA PRO A 323 6.93 13.66 24.54
C PRO A 323 6.82 12.22 25.04
N ALA A 324 6.36 11.28 24.21
CA ALA A 324 6.18 9.89 24.59
C ALA A 324 7.51 9.16 24.83
N ILE A 325 8.49 9.36 23.95
CA ILE A 325 9.80 8.66 24.06
C ILE A 325 10.72 9.23 25.14
N GLN A 326 10.31 10.28 25.84
CA GLN A 326 11.00 10.84 27.03
C GLN A 326 10.38 10.39 28.34
N GLN A 327 9.35 9.55 28.30
CA GLN A 327 8.72 9.05 29.52
C GLN A 327 9.64 8.04 30.23
N PRO A 328 9.58 7.98 31.57
CA PRO A 328 10.49 7.14 32.37
C PRO A 328 10.43 5.65 32.05
N ASN A 329 9.29 5.17 31.52
CA ASN A 329 9.10 3.77 31.16
C ASN A 329 9.49 3.47 29.69
N VAL A 330 10.13 4.39 28.96
CA VAL A 330 10.57 4.20 27.59
C VAL A 330 12.09 4.23 27.51
N ASP A 331 12.68 3.15 27.01
CA ASP A 331 14.10 3.09 26.69
C ASP A 331 14.32 3.05 25.17
N ILE A 332 15.22 3.90 24.68
CA ILE A 332 15.61 3.93 23.26
C ILE A 332 16.87 3.09 23.10
N VAL A 333 16.78 1.95 22.42
CA VAL A 333 17.85 1.01 22.21
C VAL A 333 18.41 1.20 20.79
N SER A 334 19.65 1.64 20.70
CA SER A 334 20.32 1.89 19.40
C SER A 334 21.28 0.76 18.98
N ASP A 335 21.58 -0.15 19.92
CA ASP A 335 22.45 -1.28 19.68
C ASP A 335 21.76 -2.35 18.83
N THR A 336 22.54 -3.05 18.03
CA THR A 336 22.04 -4.12 17.16
C THR A 336 21.51 -5.29 17.98
N ILE A 337 20.34 -5.80 17.62
CA ILE A 337 19.81 -7.05 18.17
C ILE A 337 20.70 -8.19 17.68
N THR A 338 21.28 -8.95 18.61
CA THR A 338 22.14 -10.09 18.31
C THR A 338 21.42 -11.41 18.52
N ASP A 339 20.42 -11.44 19.40
CA ASP A 339 19.63 -12.64 19.66
C ASP A 339 18.26 -12.28 20.24
N ILE A 340 17.27 -13.12 19.92
CA ILE A 340 15.93 -13.09 20.52
C ILE A 340 15.67 -14.47 21.10
N GLY A 341 15.69 -14.56 22.43
CA GLY A 341 15.34 -15.77 23.14
C GLY A 341 13.84 -15.89 23.42
N PRO A 342 13.42 -16.97 24.10
CA PRO A 342 12.00 -17.23 24.38
C PRO A 342 11.25 -16.07 25.07
N THR A 343 11.92 -15.32 25.95
CA THR A 343 11.32 -14.23 26.75
C THR A 343 12.17 -12.97 26.81
N HIS A 344 13.18 -12.82 25.96
CA HIS A 344 14.11 -11.70 26.03
C HIS A 344 14.73 -11.34 24.69
N ILE A 345 15.30 -10.13 24.62
CA ILE A 345 16.09 -9.64 23.48
C ILE A 345 17.49 -9.26 24.00
N THR A 346 18.53 -9.75 23.34
CA THR A 346 19.92 -9.42 23.63
C THR A 346 20.48 -8.50 22.55
N THR A 347 21.23 -7.48 22.95
CA THR A 347 21.86 -6.49 22.07
C THR A 347 23.39 -6.63 22.07
N ALA A 348 24.08 -6.04 21.09
CA ALA A 348 25.52 -6.19 20.85
C ALA A 348 26.39 -5.67 21.99
N ASP A 349 25.88 -4.81 22.86
CA ASP A 349 26.51 -4.36 24.11
C ASP A 349 26.44 -5.41 25.24
N GLY A 350 25.86 -6.60 24.98
CA GLY A 350 25.64 -7.67 25.96
C GLY A 350 24.41 -7.47 26.85
N THR A 351 23.65 -6.38 26.69
CA THR A 351 22.45 -6.13 27.48
C THR A 351 21.30 -7.06 27.06
N THR A 352 20.71 -7.74 28.05
CA THR A 352 19.53 -8.59 27.86
C THR A 352 18.30 -7.95 28.51
N ARG A 353 17.20 -7.83 27.77
CA ARG A 353 15.93 -7.25 28.21
C ARG A 353 14.81 -8.25 28.13
N THR A 354 14.15 -8.54 29.22
CA THR A 354 12.95 -9.40 29.25
C THR A 354 11.80 -8.67 28.60
N VAL A 355 11.08 -9.34 27.71
CA VAL A 355 9.93 -8.81 26.98
C VAL A 355 8.77 -9.80 26.93
N ASP A 356 7.54 -9.30 27.04
CA ASP A 356 6.31 -10.08 26.94
C ASP A 356 5.72 -10.01 25.52
N THR A 357 6.01 -8.90 24.82
CA THR A 357 5.43 -8.61 23.51
C THR A 357 6.45 -7.94 22.60
N ILE A 358 6.55 -8.43 21.37
CA ILE A 358 7.33 -7.80 20.30
C ILE A 358 6.39 -7.25 19.23
N ILE A 359 6.47 -5.94 18.93
CA ILE A 359 5.72 -5.28 17.88
C ILE A 359 6.68 -4.88 16.75
N LEU A 360 6.54 -5.50 15.59
CA LEU A 360 7.32 -5.17 14.41
C LEU A 360 6.75 -3.94 13.71
N ALA A 361 7.50 -2.84 13.70
CA ALA A 361 7.22 -1.62 12.94
C ALA A 361 8.20 -1.47 11.76
N THR A 362 8.50 -2.58 11.11
CA THR A 362 9.61 -2.77 10.16
C THR A 362 9.23 -2.48 8.70
N GLY A 363 7.98 -2.05 8.47
CA GLY A 363 7.48 -1.62 7.16
C GLY A 363 7.00 -2.75 6.27
N PHE A 364 7.14 -2.61 4.95
CA PHE A 364 6.49 -3.47 3.95
C PHE A 364 7.47 -3.89 2.85
N THR A 365 7.16 -5.02 2.19
CA THR A 365 7.92 -5.55 1.04
C THR A 365 7.54 -4.79 -0.25
N ALA A 366 7.87 -3.50 -0.32
CA ALA A 366 7.38 -2.60 -1.37
C ALA A 366 8.00 -2.85 -2.76
N THR A 367 9.23 -3.38 -2.81
CA THR A 367 9.98 -3.68 -4.05
C THR A 367 9.91 -5.15 -4.48
N ASP A 368 9.51 -6.08 -3.58
CA ASP A 368 9.20 -7.47 -3.91
C ASP A 368 7.71 -7.75 -3.64
N ARG A 369 6.85 -7.32 -4.54
CA ARG A 369 5.39 -7.41 -4.39
C ARG A 369 4.90 -8.83 -4.60
N PRO A 370 4.19 -9.46 -3.64
CA PRO A 370 3.74 -10.84 -3.77
C PRO A 370 2.87 -11.10 -5.00
N VAL A 371 2.04 -10.14 -5.40
CA VAL A 371 1.19 -10.25 -6.59
C VAL A 371 2.02 -10.45 -7.88
N ALA A 372 3.25 -9.94 -7.93
CA ALA A 372 4.11 -10.09 -9.10
C ALA A 372 4.56 -11.55 -9.34
N ARG A 373 4.51 -12.41 -8.32
CA ARG A 373 4.78 -13.85 -8.45
C ARG A 373 3.64 -14.63 -9.08
N ARG A 374 2.46 -14.02 -9.14
CA ARG A 374 1.20 -14.63 -9.56
C ARG A 374 0.73 -14.20 -10.96
N ILE A 375 1.48 -13.32 -11.62
CA ILE A 375 1.14 -12.80 -12.94
C ILE A 375 2.19 -13.24 -13.93
N HIS A 376 1.76 -14.03 -14.91
CA HIS A 376 2.61 -14.65 -15.93
C HIS A 376 2.35 -13.98 -17.28
N GLY A 377 3.43 -13.49 -17.89
CA GLY A 377 3.39 -12.81 -19.18
C GLY A 377 3.21 -13.73 -20.37
N ARG A 378 3.44 -13.17 -21.54
CA ARG A 378 3.28 -13.85 -22.85
C ARG A 378 4.17 -15.10 -23.01
N ASP A 379 5.34 -15.09 -22.42
CA ASP A 379 6.32 -16.18 -22.47
C ASP A 379 6.25 -17.12 -21.23
N GLY A 380 5.25 -16.93 -20.36
CA GLY A 380 5.08 -17.67 -19.11
C GLY A 380 5.94 -17.18 -17.96
N THR A 381 6.86 -16.23 -18.18
CA THR A 381 7.69 -15.64 -17.11
C THR A 381 6.85 -14.81 -16.16
N THR A 382 7.13 -14.92 -14.85
CA THR A 382 6.41 -14.10 -13.87
C THR A 382 6.85 -12.63 -13.92
N LEU A 383 5.96 -11.75 -13.53
CA LEU A 383 6.28 -10.33 -13.38
C LEU A 383 7.43 -10.11 -12.37
N ARG A 384 7.49 -10.94 -11.31
CA ARG A 384 8.58 -10.91 -10.34
C ARG A 384 9.92 -11.25 -10.98
N ASP A 385 9.98 -12.34 -11.75
CA ASP A 385 11.24 -12.78 -12.36
C ASP A 385 11.71 -11.80 -13.43
N THR A 386 10.80 -11.22 -14.19
CA THR A 386 11.07 -10.11 -15.12
C THR A 386 11.70 -8.92 -14.38
N TRP A 387 11.15 -8.52 -13.23
CA TRP A 387 11.69 -7.42 -12.43
C TRP A 387 12.99 -7.78 -11.71
N HIS A 388 13.15 -9.03 -11.29
CA HIS A 388 14.38 -9.50 -10.68
C HIS A 388 15.55 -9.46 -11.68
N THR A 389 15.32 -9.91 -12.91
CA THR A 389 16.35 -9.96 -13.96
C THR A 389 16.68 -8.58 -14.54
N HIS A 390 15.66 -7.75 -14.80
CA HIS A 390 15.83 -6.50 -15.55
C HIS A 390 15.67 -5.22 -14.72
N GLY A 391 15.48 -5.35 -13.41
CA GLY A 391 15.10 -4.27 -12.51
C GLY A 391 13.61 -3.93 -12.61
N MET A 392 13.05 -3.37 -11.55
CA MET A 392 11.63 -3.04 -11.45
C MET A 392 11.31 -1.81 -12.31
N LYS A 393 10.73 -2.01 -13.50
CA LYS A 393 10.45 -1.00 -14.53
C LYS A 393 9.01 -1.10 -15.03
N ALA A 394 8.45 0.02 -15.49
CA ALA A 394 7.18 0.08 -16.19
C ALA A 394 7.08 1.39 -17.01
N HIS A 395 6.30 1.38 -18.09
CA HIS A 395 5.96 2.62 -18.79
C HIS A 395 4.87 3.35 -18.02
N ARG A 396 5.11 4.60 -17.65
CA ARG A 396 4.23 5.45 -16.83
C ARG A 396 3.75 4.80 -15.52
N GLY A 397 4.56 3.85 -15.00
CA GLY A 397 4.18 3.08 -13.83
C GLY A 397 2.91 2.23 -14.03
N THR A 398 2.50 1.96 -15.26
CA THR A 398 1.19 1.38 -15.57
C THR A 398 1.29 0.14 -16.44
N THR A 399 2.10 0.09 -17.49
CA THR A 399 2.20 -1.04 -18.41
C THR A 399 3.62 -1.58 -18.50
N ILE A 400 3.77 -2.86 -18.84
CA ILE A 400 5.05 -3.56 -18.87
C ILE A 400 5.15 -4.38 -20.16
N HIS A 401 6.32 -4.34 -20.79
CA HIS A 401 6.66 -5.21 -21.91
C HIS A 401 6.65 -6.68 -21.50
N GLY A 402 6.12 -7.55 -22.36
CA GLY A 402 5.91 -8.96 -22.08
C GLY A 402 4.58 -9.30 -21.39
N PHE A 403 3.79 -8.27 -21.01
CA PHE A 403 2.50 -8.44 -20.32
C PHE A 403 1.38 -7.69 -21.05
N PRO A 404 0.86 -8.26 -22.14
CA PRO A 404 -0.18 -7.62 -22.93
C PRO A 404 -1.45 -7.37 -22.08
N ASN A 405 -2.14 -6.27 -22.29
CA ASN A 405 -3.39 -5.92 -21.61
C ASN A 405 -3.30 -5.89 -20.08
N LEU A 406 -2.09 -5.85 -19.49
CA LEU A 406 -1.88 -5.63 -18.07
C LEU A 406 -1.72 -4.13 -17.80
N PHE A 407 -2.54 -3.62 -16.87
CA PHE A 407 -2.41 -2.27 -16.35
C PHE A 407 -2.21 -2.29 -14.84
N MET A 408 -1.22 -1.57 -14.35
CA MET A 408 -0.94 -1.47 -12.91
C MET A 408 -1.28 -0.09 -12.38
N LEU A 409 -1.84 -0.04 -11.20
CA LEU A 409 -1.94 1.17 -10.38
C LEU A 409 -0.86 1.15 -9.31
N LEU A 410 -0.25 2.28 -9.06
CA LEU A 410 0.91 2.42 -8.17
C LEU A 410 2.05 1.46 -8.55
N GLY A 411 2.28 1.26 -9.84
CA GLY A 411 3.44 0.54 -10.35
C GLY A 411 4.76 1.29 -10.13
N PRO A 412 5.86 0.85 -10.74
CA PRO A 412 7.18 1.46 -10.58
C PRO A 412 7.18 2.98 -10.83
N ASN A 413 7.97 3.71 -10.02
CA ASN A 413 8.17 5.16 -10.08
C ASN A 413 6.87 6.00 -9.99
N THR A 414 5.92 5.57 -9.17
CA THR A 414 4.69 6.34 -8.88
C THR A 414 4.54 6.77 -7.44
N THR A 415 5.44 6.34 -6.55
CA THR A 415 5.42 6.75 -5.15
C THR A 415 5.83 8.20 -4.99
N LEU A 416 5.13 8.94 -4.12
CA LEU A 416 5.40 10.35 -3.84
C LEU A 416 6.00 10.54 -2.45
N GLY A 417 7.16 11.15 -2.37
CA GLY A 417 7.73 11.61 -1.10
C GLY A 417 7.09 12.91 -0.57
N HIS A 418 6.35 13.63 -1.41
CA HIS A 418 5.92 15.01 -1.12
C HIS A 418 4.41 15.26 -1.20
N SER A 419 3.62 14.37 -1.82
CA SER A 419 2.20 14.63 -2.08
C SER A 419 1.32 13.39 -1.84
N SER A 420 0.04 13.46 -2.22
CA SER A 420 -0.94 12.39 -2.06
C SER A 420 -0.84 11.35 -3.17
N GLN A 421 -0.82 10.09 -2.79
CA GLN A 421 -0.90 8.98 -3.76
C GLN A 421 -2.21 8.98 -4.56
N THR A 422 -3.30 9.51 -4.01
CA THR A 422 -4.57 9.62 -4.74
C THR A 422 -4.45 10.43 -6.04
N VAL A 423 -3.52 11.40 -6.09
CA VAL A 423 -3.25 12.19 -7.32
C VAL A 423 -2.64 11.32 -8.42
N MET A 424 -1.74 10.41 -8.06
CA MET A 424 -1.11 9.47 -9.00
C MET A 424 -2.10 8.40 -9.45
N ILE A 425 -2.86 7.86 -8.51
CA ILE A 425 -3.92 6.87 -8.77
C ILE A 425 -4.94 7.44 -9.77
N GLU A 426 -5.48 8.63 -9.51
CA GLU A 426 -6.45 9.26 -10.42
C GLU A 426 -5.87 9.52 -11.81
N ALA A 427 -4.58 9.86 -11.90
CA ALA A 427 -3.89 10.09 -13.16
C ALA A 427 -3.72 8.79 -13.96
N GLN A 428 -3.37 7.68 -13.29
CA GLN A 428 -3.28 6.36 -13.91
C GLN A 428 -4.67 5.82 -14.30
N ILE A 429 -5.68 6.00 -13.46
CA ILE A 429 -7.07 5.63 -13.80
C ILE A 429 -7.54 6.36 -15.06
N ALA A 430 -7.26 7.66 -15.17
CA ALA A 430 -7.62 8.43 -16.37
C ALA A 430 -6.93 7.87 -17.63
N TYR A 431 -5.67 7.47 -17.51
CA TYR A 431 -4.92 6.83 -18.59
C TYR A 431 -5.50 5.47 -18.99
N ILE A 432 -5.85 4.64 -18.01
CA ILE A 432 -6.45 3.32 -18.21
C ILE A 432 -7.83 3.43 -18.88
N VAL A 433 -8.69 4.32 -18.40
CA VAL A 433 -10.02 4.54 -18.99
C VAL A 433 -9.92 5.05 -20.43
N ASP A 434 -8.95 5.92 -20.72
CA ASP A 434 -8.71 6.39 -22.10
C ASP A 434 -8.14 5.28 -23.00
N ALA A 435 -7.30 4.38 -22.44
CA ALA A 435 -6.82 3.19 -23.13
C ALA A 435 -7.98 2.25 -23.49
N LEU A 436 -8.86 1.93 -22.55
CA LEU A 436 -10.03 1.07 -22.78
C LEU A 436 -10.94 1.64 -23.88
N LYS A 437 -11.26 2.94 -23.81
CA LYS A 437 -12.03 3.62 -24.87
C LYS A 437 -11.36 3.55 -26.24
N THR A 438 -10.04 3.67 -26.28
CA THR A 438 -9.27 3.58 -27.52
C THR A 438 -9.27 2.17 -28.08
N ILE A 439 -9.09 1.16 -27.21
CA ILE A 439 -9.15 -0.27 -27.53
C ILE A 439 -10.51 -0.60 -28.15
N ASP A 440 -11.59 -0.22 -27.47
CA ASP A 440 -12.95 -0.45 -27.95
C ASP A 440 -13.24 0.22 -29.30
N LYS A 441 -12.92 1.51 -29.39
CA LYS A 441 -13.17 2.31 -30.60
C LYS A 441 -12.48 1.76 -31.83
N LEU A 442 -11.30 1.16 -31.67
CA LEU A 442 -10.46 0.68 -32.77
C LEU A 442 -10.54 -0.84 -32.98
N GLY A 443 -11.38 -1.56 -32.24
CA GLY A 443 -11.49 -3.03 -32.32
C GLY A 443 -10.18 -3.75 -32.00
N ILE A 444 -9.38 -3.17 -31.10
CA ILE A 444 -8.10 -3.75 -30.68
C ILE A 444 -8.36 -4.88 -29.67
N THR A 445 -7.73 -6.03 -29.88
CA THR A 445 -7.84 -7.18 -28.96
C THR A 445 -6.74 -7.18 -27.91
N SER A 446 -5.54 -6.73 -28.28
CA SER A 446 -4.45 -6.59 -27.30
C SER A 446 -3.55 -5.40 -27.60
N VAL A 447 -3.03 -4.80 -26.51
CA VAL A 447 -1.99 -3.76 -26.53
C VAL A 447 -0.84 -4.18 -25.64
N GLU A 448 0.38 -3.98 -26.11
CA GLU A 448 1.61 -4.23 -25.35
C GLU A 448 2.58 -3.08 -25.57
N ILE A 449 3.16 -2.54 -24.51
CA ILE A 449 4.15 -1.46 -24.62
C ILE A 449 5.40 -1.94 -25.36
N ARG A 450 5.91 -1.15 -26.28
CA ARG A 450 7.15 -1.44 -26.99
C ARG A 450 8.34 -1.33 -26.04
N PRO A 451 9.31 -2.28 -26.08
CA PRO A 451 10.46 -2.28 -25.17
C PRO A 451 11.27 -1.00 -25.26
N GLU A 452 11.42 -0.41 -26.47
CA GLU A 452 12.16 0.83 -26.68
C GLU A 452 11.49 2.01 -25.96
N ALA A 453 10.16 2.11 -26.04
CA ALA A 453 9.38 3.15 -25.37
C ALA A 453 9.45 3.01 -23.84
N GLN A 454 9.34 1.79 -23.32
CA GLN A 454 9.52 1.52 -21.89
C GLN A 454 10.92 1.89 -21.43
N ASN A 455 11.97 1.47 -22.15
CA ASN A 455 13.36 1.72 -21.78
C ASN A 455 13.69 3.22 -21.82
N ALA A 456 13.30 3.94 -22.86
CA ALA A 456 13.52 5.40 -22.97
C ALA A 456 12.83 6.17 -21.83
N TYR A 457 11.60 5.76 -21.47
CA TYR A 457 10.88 6.34 -20.34
C TYR A 457 11.63 6.11 -19.01
N ASN A 458 12.04 4.89 -18.72
CA ASN A 458 12.73 4.55 -17.48
C ASN A 458 14.12 5.17 -17.40
N GLN A 459 14.86 5.27 -18.52
CA GLN A 459 16.14 5.99 -18.56
C GLN A 459 15.96 7.46 -18.18
N THR A 460 14.94 8.13 -18.72
CA THR A 460 14.60 9.50 -18.35
C THR A 460 14.32 9.65 -16.85
N LEU A 461 13.65 8.68 -16.22
CA LEU A 461 13.38 8.71 -14.77
C LEU A 461 14.66 8.49 -13.96
N THR A 462 15.50 7.54 -14.34
CA THR A 462 16.78 7.27 -13.71
C THR A 462 17.67 8.52 -13.71
N ASP A 463 17.77 9.20 -14.86
CA ASP A 463 18.57 10.44 -14.97
C ASP A 463 18.03 11.57 -14.08
N ARG A 464 16.72 11.70 -13.97
CA ARG A 464 16.09 12.67 -13.07
C ARG A 464 16.28 12.35 -11.59
N LEU A 465 16.34 11.06 -11.23
CA LEU A 465 16.52 10.62 -9.84
C LEU A 465 17.93 10.83 -9.33
N LYS A 466 18.95 10.77 -10.18
CA LYS A 466 20.40 10.82 -9.80
C LYS A 466 20.72 11.91 -8.77
N ASN A 467 20.23 13.13 -8.99
CA ASN A 467 20.56 14.30 -8.17
C ASN A 467 19.48 14.64 -7.12
N THR A 468 18.45 13.82 -6.98
CA THR A 468 17.40 14.08 -5.99
C THR A 468 17.83 13.65 -4.59
N VAL A 469 17.15 14.18 -3.58
CA VAL A 469 17.40 13.81 -2.19
C VAL A 469 17.21 12.30 -1.94
N TRP A 470 16.37 11.64 -2.70
CA TRP A 470 16.08 10.20 -2.54
C TRP A 470 17.24 9.30 -2.96
N ASN A 471 18.07 9.74 -3.92
CA ASN A 471 19.24 8.98 -4.37
C ASN A 471 20.56 9.56 -3.83
N ALA A 472 20.64 10.88 -3.63
CA ALA A 472 21.88 11.56 -3.22
C ALA A 472 21.85 12.01 -1.73
N GLY A 473 20.85 11.60 -0.96
CA GLY A 473 20.65 12.06 0.42
C GLY A 473 21.40 11.28 1.50
N GLY A 474 22.15 10.22 1.14
CA GLY A 474 23.01 9.47 2.08
C GLY A 474 22.25 8.53 3.01
N CYS A 475 21.10 7.97 2.61
CA CYS A 475 20.35 7.01 3.42
C CYS A 475 20.08 5.70 2.67
N GLN A 476 19.96 4.61 3.41
CA GLN A 476 19.32 3.40 2.94
C GLN A 476 17.81 3.50 3.17
N SER A 477 17.02 3.23 2.14
CA SER A 477 15.57 3.40 2.15
C SER A 477 14.88 2.24 1.44
N TRP A 478 13.65 1.91 1.82
CA TRP A 478 12.80 0.94 1.14
C TRP A 478 12.41 1.36 -0.30
N TYR A 479 12.82 2.56 -0.72
CA TYR A 479 12.66 3.01 -2.11
C TYR A 479 13.60 2.30 -3.07
N THR A 480 14.69 1.69 -2.57
CA THR A 480 15.77 1.10 -3.34
C THR A 480 15.59 -0.40 -3.46
N ASP A 481 15.77 -0.96 -4.65
CA ASP A 481 15.77 -2.39 -4.90
C ASP A 481 17.14 -3.02 -4.59
N HIS A 482 17.24 -4.35 -4.75
CA HIS A 482 18.47 -5.11 -4.52
C HIS A 482 19.60 -4.77 -5.52
N HIS A 483 19.29 -4.12 -6.63
CA HIS A 483 20.29 -3.60 -7.58
C HIS A 483 20.80 -2.20 -7.23
N GLY A 484 20.31 -1.60 -6.13
CA GLY A 484 20.65 -0.22 -5.74
C GLY A 484 19.92 0.87 -6.54
N ASN A 485 18.98 0.50 -7.42
CA ASN A 485 18.14 1.45 -8.14
C ASN A 485 16.96 1.91 -7.28
N ASN A 486 16.40 3.07 -7.61
CA ASN A 486 15.18 3.58 -6.97
C ASN A 486 13.98 3.44 -7.93
N PRO A 487 13.32 2.26 -7.94
CA PRO A 487 12.16 2.03 -8.78
C PRO A 487 10.86 2.57 -8.15
N SER A 488 10.92 3.14 -6.95
CA SER A 488 9.70 3.52 -6.21
C SER A 488 9.26 4.94 -6.52
N ILE A 489 10.19 5.90 -6.43
CA ILE A 489 9.88 7.33 -6.38
C ILE A 489 9.63 7.94 -7.76
N TRP A 490 8.57 8.75 -7.86
CA TRP A 490 8.38 9.72 -8.94
C TRP A 490 9.25 10.96 -8.68
N PRO A 491 10.20 11.31 -9.57
CA PRO A 491 11.27 12.27 -9.26
C PRO A 491 10.89 13.75 -9.43
N THR A 492 9.66 14.07 -9.79
CA THR A 492 9.30 15.45 -10.16
C THR A 492 7.86 15.81 -9.73
N TYR A 493 7.34 16.90 -10.23
CA TYR A 493 6.01 17.42 -9.92
C TYR A 493 4.87 16.49 -10.38
N THR A 494 3.80 16.41 -9.60
CA THR A 494 2.64 15.57 -9.94
C THR A 494 1.90 16.06 -11.20
N TYR A 495 1.93 17.36 -11.50
CA TYR A 495 1.31 17.88 -12.72
C TYR A 495 1.97 17.35 -14.00
N ARG A 496 3.29 17.05 -13.98
CA ARG A 496 3.99 16.43 -15.12
C ARG A 496 3.50 15.01 -15.35
N PHE A 497 3.33 14.23 -14.28
CA PHE A 497 2.76 12.89 -14.39
C PHE A 497 1.34 12.91 -14.96
N ARG A 498 0.47 13.79 -14.40
CA ARG A 498 -0.89 13.99 -14.90
C ARG A 498 -0.95 14.41 -16.37
N ARG A 499 0.00 15.23 -16.83
CA ARG A 499 0.09 15.60 -18.25
C ARG A 499 0.46 14.41 -19.13
N GLN A 500 1.39 13.58 -18.70
CA GLN A 500 1.84 12.39 -19.44
C GLN A 500 0.73 11.32 -19.52
N THR A 501 -0.05 11.16 -18.45
CA THR A 501 -1.11 10.15 -18.34
C THR A 501 -2.49 10.67 -18.75
N ARG A 502 -2.58 11.87 -19.32
CA ARG A 502 -3.87 12.47 -19.70
C ARG A 502 -4.56 11.72 -20.83
N ARG A 503 -3.78 11.13 -21.73
CA ARG A 503 -4.25 10.35 -22.87
C ARG A 503 -3.39 9.12 -23.06
N PHE A 504 -4.00 8.05 -23.54
CA PHE A 504 -3.31 6.84 -23.93
C PHE A 504 -2.46 7.10 -25.17
N ASP A 505 -1.16 6.80 -25.09
CA ASP A 505 -0.19 7.04 -26.15
C ASP A 505 0.01 5.80 -27.03
N LEU A 506 -1.06 5.39 -27.72
CA LEU A 506 -1.15 4.17 -28.52
C LEU A 506 0.04 3.95 -29.47
N LEU A 507 0.68 5.02 -29.97
CA LEU A 507 1.86 4.92 -30.83
C LEU A 507 3.06 4.22 -30.19
N ASN A 508 3.12 4.21 -28.87
CA ASN A 508 4.16 3.51 -28.11
C ASN A 508 3.85 2.02 -27.87
N TYR A 509 2.71 1.54 -28.39
CA TYR A 509 2.26 0.17 -28.18
C TYR A 509 2.26 -0.64 -29.47
N GLN A 510 2.60 -1.92 -29.35
CA GLN A 510 2.23 -2.94 -30.32
C GLN A 510 0.75 -3.26 -30.08
N ARG A 511 0.01 -3.55 -31.16
CA ARG A 511 -1.43 -3.85 -31.11
C ARG A 511 -1.76 -5.04 -31.99
N ALA A 512 -2.73 -5.84 -31.56
CA ALA A 512 -3.40 -6.81 -32.39
C ALA A 512 -4.87 -6.40 -32.55
N THR A 513 -5.43 -6.63 -33.71
CA THR A 513 -6.84 -6.40 -34.03
C THR A 513 -7.49 -7.73 -34.39
N VAL A 514 -8.81 -7.79 -34.37
CA VAL A 514 -9.54 -8.93 -34.96
C VAL A 514 -9.18 -8.99 -36.44
N THR A 515 -8.53 -10.06 -36.88
CA THR A 515 -8.44 -10.38 -38.30
C THR A 515 -9.83 -10.83 -38.71
N HIS A 516 -10.58 -9.98 -39.42
CA HIS A 516 -11.72 -10.46 -40.17
C HIS A 516 -11.15 -11.35 -41.28
N THR A 517 -11.06 -12.65 -41.04
CA THR A 517 -11.03 -13.60 -42.13
C THR A 517 -12.39 -13.46 -42.81
N THR A 518 -12.45 -12.74 -43.89
CA THR A 518 -13.59 -12.76 -44.82
C THR A 518 -13.75 -14.21 -45.27
N PRO A 519 -14.96 -14.78 -45.20
CA PRO A 519 -15.21 -16.16 -45.59
C PRO A 519 -14.95 -16.39 -47.06
#